data_a741c74d553691a619fb27b63757af6c
#
_entry.id   a741c74d553691a619fb27b63757af6c
#
_cell.length_a   1.000
_cell.length_b   1.000
_cell.length_c   1.000
_cell.angle_alpha   90.00
_cell.angle_beta   90.00
_cell.angle_gamma   90.00
#
_symmetry.space_group_name_H-M   'P 1'
#
loop_
_entity.id
_entity.type
_entity.pdbx_description
1 polymer ?
#
loop_
_entity_poly.entity_id
_entity_poly.type
_entity_poly.pdbx_seq_one_letter_code
_entity_poly.pdbx_strand_id
1 'polypeptide(L)'
;MKKLLSLCIGMLSIGLHAADTVFVKTPQVPILIERHDNVLAYLRLDAKETKTLDNVTISFDKNVPLSQIKAIKLYYGGTEAPQDRGKKRFAPVEYISSNNPGQTLSANPSYSIKKAEATPKSNTLTLEGKQNLFPGYNFFWISIEMQPTASLHTKICAEVTQVKGDGKIIPTKSTTEQKVVQRMAVGVRHAGDDGSAAFRIPGLVTTNKGTLLGVYDVRYNSSVDLQEHIDIGLSRSTDGGKTWEKMRLPLSFKEYGGLPSAQNGVGDPSILVDTKTNTVWIVAAWTHGMGNQRAWWSSHQGMDLNHTAQLVLAKSTDDGKTWSEPINITEQVKFPEWYFLLQGPGRGITMKDGTLVFPIQFIDKTRIPNAGIMYSKDRGETWTIHHHARTNTTEAQVAELEPGTLMLNMRDNRGGSRAVYTTQDLGKTWKEHESSRTALIEPVCMASLISVKAKDNVLGKDLLIFSNPNSTNARKDMTIKISMNGGNTWSSEHQLLLDEGYGWGYSCLTMIDKETIGILYESSVAHMTFQSIKLKDIVKQ
;
A
#
# COMPACT_ATOMS: atom_id res chain seq x y z
N MET A 1 -73.66 -30.14 -38.90
CA MET A 1 -73.34 -30.66 -37.56
C MET A 1 -71.90 -31.17 -37.57
N LYS A 2 -70.95 -30.38 -37.08
CA LYS A 2 -69.61 -30.86 -36.78
C LYS A 2 -69.26 -30.32 -35.39
N LYS A 3 -69.08 -31.22 -34.41
CA LYS A 3 -68.71 -30.95 -33.05
C LYS A 3 -67.19 -30.70 -33.03
N LEU A 4 -66.78 -29.53 -32.57
CA LEU A 4 -65.38 -29.22 -32.20
C LEU A 4 -65.17 -29.71 -30.77
N LEU A 5 -64.24 -30.61 -30.63
CA LEU A 5 -63.71 -31.05 -29.31
C LEU A 5 -62.58 -30.14 -28.95
N SER A 6 -62.74 -29.30 -27.91
CA SER A 6 -61.69 -28.43 -27.37
C SER A 6 -60.88 -29.24 -26.37
N LEU A 7 -59.60 -29.49 -26.70
CA LEU A 7 -58.63 -30.15 -25.84
C LEU A 7 -57.93 -29.08 -24.98
N CYS A 8 -58.29 -28.93 -23.71
CA CYS A 8 -57.55 -28.13 -22.75
C CYS A 8 -56.23 -28.83 -22.39
N ILE A 9 -55.14 -28.41 -22.98
CA ILE A 9 -53.79 -28.77 -22.51
C ILE A 9 -53.48 -27.87 -21.32
N GLY A 10 -53.54 -28.43 -20.12
CA GLY A 10 -53.03 -27.80 -18.90
C GLY A 10 -51.50 -27.72 -18.97
N MET A 11 -50.96 -26.54 -19.26
CA MET A 11 -49.54 -26.28 -19.05
C MET A 11 -49.29 -26.31 -17.53
N LEU A 12 -48.72 -27.38 -17.02
CA LEU A 12 -48.04 -27.38 -15.73
C LEU A 12 -46.82 -26.47 -15.90
N SER A 13 -46.88 -25.21 -15.46
CA SER A 13 -45.73 -24.38 -15.26
C SER A 13 -44.94 -24.98 -14.08
N ILE A 14 -43.96 -25.82 -14.37
CA ILE A 14 -42.92 -26.15 -13.39
C ILE A 14 -42.16 -24.84 -13.16
N GLY A 15 -42.56 -24.12 -12.14
CA GLY A 15 -41.78 -22.98 -11.65
C GLY A 15 -40.42 -23.51 -11.23
N LEU A 16 -39.39 -23.24 -12.02
CA LEU A 16 -38.01 -23.40 -11.59
C LEU A 16 -37.83 -22.48 -10.37
N HIS A 17 -38.08 -22.99 -9.17
CA HIS A 17 -37.69 -22.33 -7.96
C HIS A 17 -36.16 -22.26 -7.97
N ALA A 18 -35.63 -21.06 -8.05
CA ALA A 18 -34.19 -20.86 -7.93
C ALA A 18 -33.74 -21.39 -6.57
N ALA A 19 -32.89 -22.42 -6.56
CA ALA A 19 -32.39 -23.02 -5.33
C ALA A 19 -31.54 -22.03 -4.52
N ASP A 20 -31.52 -22.25 -3.21
CA ASP A 20 -30.61 -21.53 -2.31
C ASP A 20 -29.17 -21.66 -2.80
N THR A 21 -28.40 -20.57 -2.69
CA THR A 21 -27.02 -20.56 -3.15
C THR A 21 -26.17 -19.69 -2.22
N VAL A 22 -24.98 -20.17 -1.87
CA VAL A 22 -23.96 -19.39 -1.16
C VAL A 22 -22.90 -18.94 -2.16
N PHE A 23 -22.71 -17.65 -2.26
CA PHE A 23 -21.59 -17.06 -2.98
C PHE A 23 -20.45 -16.80 -2.00
N VAL A 24 -19.25 -17.27 -2.33
CA VAL A 24 -18.05 -17.14 -1.51
C VAL A 24 -17.04 -16.26 -2.23
N LYS A 25 -16.49 -15.26 -1.53
CA LYS A 25 -15.36 -14.44 -1.99
C LYS A 25 -14.24 -14.52 -0.97
N THR A 26 -13.07 -14.99 -1.39
CA THR A 26 -11.84 -14.90 -0.62
C THR A 26 -11.04 -13.71 -1.15
N PRO A 27 -10.89 -12.60 -0.39
CA PRO A 27 -10.16 -11.44 -0.87
C PRO A 27 -8.65 -11.64 -0.76
N GLN A 28 -7.89 -11.14 -1.74
CA GLN A 28 -6.42 -11.05 -1.67
C GLN A 28 -6.04 -9.79 -0.88
N VAL A 29 -6.06 -9.89 0.44
CA VAL A 29 -5.70 -8.79 1.35
C VAL A 29 -4.73 -9.28 2.43
N PRO A 30 -3.91 -8.40 3.03
CA PRO A 30 -3.01 -8.78 4.11
C PRO A 30 -3.75 -9.24 5.36
N ILE A 31 -3.14 -10.17 6.09
CA ILE A 31 -3.54 -10.56 7.45
C ILE A 31 -2.61 -9.86 8.43
N LEU A 32 -3.14 -8.94 9.24
CA LEU A 32 -2.38 -8.25 10.27
C LEU A 32 -2.24 -9.16 11.50
N ILE A 33 -0.99 -9.44 11.90
CA ILE A 33 -0.70 -10.39 13.00
C ILE A 33 -1.28 -9.88 14.32
N GLU A 34 -1.22 -8.59 14.57
CA GLU A 34 -1.69 -7.95 15.80
C GLU A 34 -3.21 -7.80 15.88
N ARG A 35 -3.93 -8.03 14.78
CA ARG A 35 -5.38 -7.80 14.71
C ARG A 35 -6.17 -9.04 15.08
N HIS A 36 -7.17 -8.88 15.95
CA HIS A 36 -8.04 -9.97 16.39
C HIS A 36 -8.99 -10.49 15.32
N ASP A 37 -9.34 -9.65 14.35
CA ASP A 37 -10.29 -9.99 13.30
C ASP A 37 -9.77 -9.53 11.93
N ASN A 38 -9.26 -10.48 11.14
CA ASN A 38 -8.89 -10.28 9.76
C ASN A 38 -9.85 -11.06 8.85
N VAL A 39 -10.19 -10.51 7.70
CA VAL A 39 -11.10 -11.18 6.76
C VAL A 39 -10.38 -12.35 6.09
N LEU A 40 -10.93 -13.55 6.26
CA LEU A 40 -10.52 -14.74 5.53
C LEU A 40 -11.41 -14.95 4.30
N ALA A 41 -12.74 -14.87 4.48
CA ALA A 41 -13.69 -14.98 3.39
C ALA A 41 -15.01 -14.25 3.70
N TYR A 42 -15.70 -13.80 2.66
CA TYR A 42 -17.07 -13.30 2.70
C TYR A 42 -18.02 -14.33 2.11
N LEU A 43 -19.22 -14.47 2.71
CA LEU A 43 -20.29 -15.32 2.21
C LEU A 43 -21.56 -14.49 2.05
N ARG A 44 -22.23 -14.65 0.91
CA ARG A 44 -23.60 -14.17 0.68
C ARG A 44 -24.50 -15.36 0.40
N LEU A 45 -25.40 -15.63 1.33
CA LEU A 45 -26.40 -16.68 1.16
C LEU A 45 -27.70 -16.06 0.64
N ASP A 46 -28.15 -16.49 -0.53
CA ASP A 46 -29.46 -16.12 -1.09
C ASP A 46 -30.48 -17.18 -0.68
N ALA A 47 -31.15 -16.91 0.45
CA ALA A 47 -32.12 -17.84 1.05
C ALA A 47 -33.49 -17.73 0.38
N LYS A 48 -33.95 -18.83 -0.21
CA LYS A 48 -35.28 -18.99 -0.79
C LYS A 48 -36.15 -19.88 0.09
N GLU A 49 -35.61 -21.03 0.49
CA GLU A 49 -36.29 -22.07 1.25
C GLU A 49 -35.62 -22.31 2.61
N THR A 50 -34.30 -22.24 2.70
CA THR A 50 -33.56 -22.48 3.95
C THR A 50 -33.88 -21.40 4.98
N LYS A 51 -34.27 -21.85 6.17
CA LYS A 51 -34.66 -20.97 7.30
C LYS A 51 -33.57 -20.81 8.33
N THR A 52 -32.60 -21.73 8.38
CA THR A 52 -31.51 -21.70 9.36
C THR A 52 -30.20 -22.10 8.70
N LEU A 53 -29.15 -21.30 8.88
CA LEU A 53 -27.78 -21.76 8.67
C LEU A 53 -27.39 -22.63 9.86
N ASP A 54 -26.83 -23.80 9.63
CA ASP A 54 -26.37 -24.71 10.68
C ASP A 54 -24.86 -24.55 10.92
N ASN A 55 -24.07 -24.71 9.85
CA ASN A 55 -22.62 -24.63 9.95
C ASN A 55 -21.95 -24.28 8.62
N VAL A 56 -20.65 -23.86 8.75
CA VAL A 56 -19.76 -23.61 7.62
C VAL A 56 -18.47 -24.40 7.82
N THR A 57 -18.06 -25.16 6.80
CA THR A 57 -16.82 -25.94 6.81
C THR A 57 -15.76 -25.26 5.94
N ILE A 58 -14.57 -25.12 6.49
CA ILE A 58 -13.39 -24.50 5.86
C ILE A 58 -12.32 -25.58 5.72
N SER A 59 -11.64 -25.61 4.59
CA SER A 59 -10.45 -26.44 4.36
C SER A 59 -9.22 -25.55 4.16
N PHE A 60 -8.14 -25.87 4.88
CA PHE A 60 -6.83 -25.25 4.73
C PHE A 60 -5.94 -26.10 3.84
N ASP A 61 -5.10 -25.45 3.01
CA ASP A 61 -4.05 -26.16 2.30
C ASP A 61 -3.11 -26.88 3.27
N LYS A 62 -2.58 -28.03 2.87
CA LYS A 62 -1.70 -28.88 3.69
C LYS A 62 -0.46 -28.19 4.22
N ASN A 63 -0.01 -27.13 3.55
CA ASN A 63 1.18 -26.36 3.92
C ASN A 63 0.88 -25.20 4.87
N VAL A 64 -0.39 -24.96 5.24
CA VAL A 64 -0.75 -23.92 6.20
C VAL A 64 -0.33 -24.36 7.61
N PRO A 65 0.51 -23.59 8.33
CA PRO A 65 0.95 -23.94 9.68
C PRO A 65 -0.18 -23.63 10.69
N LEU A 66 -1.08 -24.60 10.91
CA LEU A 66 -2.25 -24.41 11.77
C LEU A 66 -1.92 -23.96 13.19
N SER A 67 -0.74 -24.32 13.72
CA SER A 67 -0.26 -23.90 15.05
C SER A 67 -0.05 -22.37 15.16
N GLN A 68 0.05 -21.67 14.04
CA GLN A 68 0.16 -20.21 14.01
C GLN A 68 -1.21 -19.50 13.95
N ILE A 69 -2.28 -20.25 13.79
CA ILE A 69 -3.65 -19.72 13.82
C ILE A 69 -4.17 -19.82 15.24
N LYS A 70 -4.58 -18.70 15.84
CA LYS A 70 -5.17 -18.65 17.17
C LYS A 70 -6.63 -19.01 17.13
N ALA A 71 -7.40 -18.40 16.23
CA ALA A 71 -8.83 -18.65 16.08
C ALA A 71 -9.33 -18.38 14.66
N ILE A 72 -10.38 -19.11 14.29
CA ILE A 72 -11.24 -18.82 13.14
C ILE A 72 -12.63 -18.54 13.70
N LYS A 73 -13.26 -17.47 13.21
CA LYS A 73 -14.55 -17.00 13.74
C LYS A 73 -15.54 -16.84 12.59
N LEU A 74 -16.79 -17.19 12.82
CA LEU A 74 -17.90 -16.93 11.89
C LEU A 74 -18.74 -15.78 12.41
N TYR A 75 -18.97 -14.79 11.58
CA TYR A 75 -19.80 -13.63 11.88
C TYR A 75 -21.01 -13.56 10.96
N TYR A 76 -22.15 -13.16 11.51
CA TYR A 76 -23.35 -12.80 10.76
C TYR A 76 -23.42 -11.28 10.63
N GLY A 77 -23.39 -10.79 9.41
CA GLY A 77 -23.39 -9.35 9.09
C GLY A 77 -24.77 -8.75 8.77
N GLY A 78 -25.86 -9.55 8.92
CA GLY A 78 -27.22 -9.07 8.64
C GLY A 78 -27.70 -9.34 7.21
N THR A 79 -28.80 -8.69 6.84
CA THR A 79 -29.49 -8.87 5.55
C THR A 79 -29.32 -7.71 4.60
N GLU A 80 -28.86 -6.55 5.10
CA GLU A 80 -28.71 -5.35 4.30
C GLU A 80 -27.24 -5.12 3.96
N ALA A 81 -26.95 -5.03 2.67
CA ALA A 81 -25.72 -4.39 2.25
C ALA A 81 -25.81 -2.88 2.62
N PRO A 82 -24.74 -2.26 3.12
CA PRO A 82 -24.71 -0.80 3.32
C PRO A 82 -25.19 -0.11 2.06
N GLN A 83 -25.92 0.99 2.21
CA GLN A 83 -26.42 1.76 1.09
C GLN A 83 -25.27 2.19 0.18
N ASP A 84 -25.12 1.50 -0.93
CA ASP A 84 -24.09 1.75 -1.93
C ASP A 84 -24.71 1.93 -3.32
N ARG A 85 -25.71 2.79 -3.40
CA ARG A 85 -26.23 3.33 -4.67
C ARG A 85 -26.31 2.27 -5.81
N GLY A 86 -26.80 1.08 -5.48
CA GLY A 86 -27.05 0.00 -6.45
C GLY A 86 -25.90 -0.98 -6.71
N LYS A 87 -24.75 -0.87 -6.05
CA LYS A 87 -23.69 -1.88 -6.14
C LYS A 87 -23.99 -3.07 -5.23
N LYS A 88 -23.99 -4.28 -5.80
CA LYS A 88 -24.15 -5.53 -5.05
C LYS A 88 -22.88 -5.82 -4.26
N ARG A 89 -22.98 -5.98 -2.94
CA ARG A 89 -21.86 -6.31 -2.04
C ARG A 89 -22.03 -7.69 -1.44
N PHE A 90 -20.91 -8.27 -1.02
CA PHE A 90 -20.88 -9.59 -0.38
C PHE A 90 -21.35 -9.54 1.06
N ALA A 91 -20.99 -8.47 1.79
CA ALA A 91 -21.38 -8.28 3.19
C ALA A 91 -21.41 -6.80 3.54
N PRO A 92 -22.16 -6.39 4.59
CA PRO A 92 -22.12 -5.03 5.10
C PRO A 92 -20.70 -4.55 5.44
N VAL A 93 -19.86 -5.45 5.95
CA VAL A 93 -18.46 -5.18 6.33
C VAL A 93 -17.51 -5.06 5.12
N GLU A 94 -17.95 -5.44 3.92
CA GLU A 94 -17.18 -5.27 2.68
C GLU A 94 -17.20 -3.82 2.17
N TYR A 95 -17.84 -2.91 2.87
CA TYR A 95 -17.89 -1.50 2.49
C TYR A 95 -16.51 -0.86 2.56
N ILE A 96 -15.94 -0.53 1.42
CA ILE A 96 -14.71 0.23 1.28
C ILE A 96 -15.07 1.67 0.93
N SER A 97 -14.84 2.59 1.85
CA SER A 97 -14.91 4.02 1.55
C SER A 97 -13.62 4.45 0.88
N SER A 98 -13.70 5.00 -0.33
CA SER A 98 -12.55 5.65 -0.97
C SER A 98 -12.04 6.86 -0.18
N ASN A 99 -12.85 7.40 0.76
CA ASN A 99 -12.52 8.55 1.58
C ASN A 99 -11.73 8.20 2.86
N ASN A 100 -11.72 6.93 3.27
CA ASN A 100 -10.95 6.43 4.42
C ASN A 100 -10.33 5.07 4.10
N PRO A 101 -9.39 4.99 3.15
CA PRO A 101 -8.66 3.77 2.90
C PRO A 101 -7.86 3.38 4.15
N GLY A 102 -7.68 2.09 4.37
CA GLY A 102 -7.03 1.55 5.58
C GLY A 102 -7.96 1.32 6.79
N GLN A 103 -9.18 1.88 6.79
CA GLN A 103 -10.18 1.61 7.85
C GLN A 103 -11.23 0.58 7.46
N THR A 104 -11.34 0.25 6.21
CA THR A 104 -12.59 -0.21 5.60
C THR A 104 -12.67 -1.69 5.27
N LEU A 105 -11.54 -2.38 5.18
CA LEU A 105 -11.53 -3.86 5.15
C LEU A 105 -11.30 -4.48 6.53
N SER A 106 -11.14 -3.67 7.56
CA SER A 106 -11.32 -4.19 8.88
C SER A 106 -12.78 -4.58 9.00
N ALA A 107 -13.04 -5.88 8.90
CA ALA A 107 -14.27 -6.43 9.38
C ALA A 107 -14.52 -5.81 10.75
N ASN A 108 -15.50 -4.91 10.83
CA ASN A 108 -15.79 -4.28 12.11
C ASN A 108 -16.74 -5.19 12.87
N PRO A 109 -16.27 -5.96 13.87
CA PRO A 109 -17.13 -6.85 14.63
C PRO A 109 -18.27 -6.10 15.33
N SER A 110 -18.17 -4.78 15.48
CA SER A 110 -19.24 -3.95 16.05
C SER A 110 -20.55 -3.98 15.25
N TYR A 111 -20.48 -4.28 13.95
CA TYR A 111 -21.66 -4.38 13.08
C TYR A 111 -22.05 -5.81 12.73
N SER A 112 -21.45 -6.80 13.39
CA SER A 112 -21.67 -8.22 13.11
C SER A 112 -21.84 -9.03 14.39
N ILE A 113 -22.60 -10.09 14.31
CA ILE A 113 -22.84 -11.00 15.44
C ILE A 113 -21.93 -12.21 15.29
N LYS A 114 -21.02 -12.43 16.25
CA LYS A 114 -20.21 -13.64 16.28
C LYS A 114 -21.08 -14.86 16.54
N LYS A 115 -21.04 -15.85 15.65
CA LYS A 115 -21.84 -17.06 15.68
C LYS A 115 -21.05 -18.27 16.16
N ALA A 116 -19.76 -18.36 15.78
CA ALA A 116 -18.89 -19.45 16.17
C ALA A 116 -17.43 -18.96 16.27
N GLU A 117 -16.65 -19.69 17.07
CA GLU A 117 -15.21 -19.53 17.17
C GLU A 117 -14.57 -20.88 17.48
N ALA A 118 -13.48 -21.21 16.78
CA ALA A 118 -12.71 -22.42 17.01
C ALA A 118 -11.25 -22.27 16.60
N THR A 119 -10.35 -22.97 17.27
CA THR A 119 -8.95 -23.12 16.86
C THR A 119 -8.83 -24.34 15.95
N PRO A 120 -8.27 -24.25 14.73
CA PRO A 120 -8.14 -25.39 13.83
C PRO A 120 -7.13 -26.41 14.38
N LYS A 121 -7.57 -27.68 14.48
CA LYS A 121 -6.74 -28.82 14.90
C LYS A 121 -6.37 -29.74 13.73
N SER A 122 -7.03 -29.58 12.60
CA SER A 122 -6.79 -30.30 11.35
C SER A 122 -7.02 -29.37 10.16
N ASN A 123 -6.66 -29.80 8.97
CA ASN A 123 -6.84 -29.00 7.74
C ASN A 123 -8.32 -28.78 7.37
N THR A 124 -9.24 -29.39 8.08
CA THR A 124 -10.68 -29.15 7.94
C THR A 124 -11.25 -28.70 9.26
N LEU A 125 -12.00 -27.59 9.25
CA LEU A 125 -12.64 -27.00 10.42
C LEU A 125 -14.11 -26.73 10.10
N THR A 126 -15.02 -27.24 10.91
CA THR A 126 -16.45 -26.92 10.87
C THR A 126 -16.78 -25.93 11.98
N LEU A 127 -17.37 -24.81 11.62
CA LEU A 127 -17.86 -23.77 12.53
C LEU A 127 -19.38 -23.97 12.71
N GLU A 128 -19.77 -24.50 13.86
CA GLU A 128 -21.16 -24.67 14.24
C GLU A 128 -21.75 -23.34 14.72
N GLY A 129 -22.58 -22.71 13.90
CA GLY A 129 -23.03 -21.34 14.17
C GLY A 129 -24.47 -21.12 13.69
N LYS A 130 -25.45 -21.70 14.40
CA LYS A 130 -26.86 -21.53 14.04
C LYS A 130 -27.27 -20.06 13.93
N GLN A 131 -27.86 -19.72 12.77
CA GLN A 131 -28.41 -18.40 12.47
C GLN A 131 -29.73 -18.54 11.70
N ASN A 132 -30.81 -17.98 12.25
CA ASN A 132 -32.04 -17.83 11.50
C ASN A 132 -31.83 -16.91 10.30
N LEU A 133 -32.29 -17.34 9.14
CA LEU A 133 -32.16 -16.63 7.88
C LEU A 133 -33.46 -15.89 7.55
N PHE A 134 -33.31 -14.78 6.88
CA PHE A 134 -34.40 -14.05 6.28
C PHE A 134 -34.49 -14.37 4.78
N PRO A 135 -35.65 -14.31 4.17
CA PRO A 135 -35.78 -14.48 2.72
C PRO A 135 -34.92 -13.46 1.98
N GLY A 136 -34.15 -13.92 0.96
CA GLY A 136 -33.21 -13.09 0.23
C GLY A 136 -31.78 -13.17 0.76
N TYR A 137 -31.03 -12.06 0.67
CA TYR A 137 -29.62 -12.05 0.99
C TYR A 137 -29.36 -12.00 2.49
N ASN A 138 -28.55 -12.97 2.95
CA ASN A 138 -27.95 -12.99 4.28
C ASN A 138 -26.43 -12.97 4.13
N PHE A 139 -25.76 -12.09 4.87
CA PHE A 139 -24.33 -11.86 4.78
C PHE A 139 -23.59 -12.45 5.97
N PHE A 140 -22.52 -13.17 5.68
CA PHE A 140 -21.62 -13.72 6.68
C PHE A 140 -20.19 -13.40 6.28
N TRP A 141 -19.29 -13.46 7.22
CA TRP A 141 -17.87 -13.44 6.95
C TRP A 141 -17.11 -14.31 7.95
N ILE A 142 -15.96 -14.79 7.49
CA ILE A 142 -15.06 -15.60 8.27
C ILE A 142 -13.86 -14.76 8.62
N SER A 143 -13.54 -14.70 9.91
CA SER A 143 -12.38 -14.02 10.45
C SER A 143 -11.29 -15.01 10.81
N ILE A 144 -10.03 -14.59 10.65
CA ILE A 144 -8.86 -15.28 11.13
C ILE A 144 -8.10 -14.39 12.13
N GLU A 145 -7.70 -14.99 13.25
CA GLU A 145 -6.81 -14.41 14.25
C GLU A 145 -5.52 -15.21 14.31
N MET A 146 -4.38 -14.55 14.18
CA MET A 146 -3.08 -15.20 14.22
C MET A 146 -2.51 -15.24 15.63
N GLN A 147 -1.61 -16.19 15.91
CA GLN A 147 -0.78 -16.13 17.11
C GLN A 147 0.16 -14.92 17.03
N PRO A 148 0.40 -14.20 18.13
CA PRO A 148 1.33 -13.06 18.15
C PRO A 148 2.76 -13.42 17.69
N THR A 149 3.12 -14.70 17.80
CA THR A 149 4.42 -15.26 17.37
C THR A 149 4.43 -15.73 15.92
N ALA A 150 3.35 -15.51 15.16
CA ALA A 150 3.26 -15.94 13.78
C ALA A 150 4.39 -15.34 12.92
N SER A 151 4.91 -16.13 12.00
CA SER A 151 5.96 -15.68 11.10
C SER A 151 5.40 -14.74 10.03
N LEU A 152 6.13 -13.65 9.72
CA LEU A 152 5.80 -12.76 8.59
C LEU A 152 5.79 -13.49 7.23
N HIS A 153 6.42 -14.67 7.14
CA HIS A 153 6.43 -15.47 5.92
C HIS A 153 5.32 -16.52 5.86
N THR A 154 4.46 -16.57 6.87
CA THR A 154 3.29 -17.47 6.86
C THR A 154 2.34 -17.06 5.74
N LYS A 155 1.79 -18.08 5.10
CA LYS A 155 0.82 -17.97 4.01
C LYS A 155 -0.42 -18.73 4.40
N ILE A 156 -1.57 -18.11 4.27
CA ILE A 156 -2.87 -18.73 4.51
C ILE A 156 -3.54 -18.94 3.17
N CYS A 157 -3.87 -20.19 2.92
CA CYS A 157 -4.70 -20.60 1.81
C CYS A 157 -5.85 -21.45 2.36
N ALA A 158 -7.05 -20.93 2.27
CA ALA A 158 -8.25 -21.57 2.81
C ALA A 158 -9.42 -21.41 1.85
N GLU A 159 -10.31 -22.40 1.88
CA GLU A 159 -11.51 -22.45 1.05
C GLU A 159 -12.72 -22.84 1.91
N VAL A 160 -13.87 -22.25 1.64
CA VAL A 160 -15.16 -22.70 2.17
C VAL A 160 -15.62 -23.88 1.32
N THR A 161 -15.57 -25.07 1.90
CA THR A 161 -15.85 -26.33 1.16
C THR A 161 -17.29 -26.80 1.32
N GLN A 162 -17.97 -26.38 2.40
CA GLN A 162 -19.36 -26.78 2.63
C GLN A 162 -20.09 -25.74 3.47
N VAL A 163 -21.34 -25.50 3.15
CA VAL A 163 -22.31 -24.76 3.97
C VAL A 163 -23.55 -25.62 4.14
N LYS A 164 -24.02 -25.79 5.39
CA LYS A 164 -25.26 -26.50 5.69
C LYS A 164 -26.31 -25.58 6.28
N GLY A 165 -27.55 -25.81 5.90
CA GLY A 165 -28.74 -25.20 6.49
C GLY A 165 -29.94 -26.15 6.47
N ASP A 166 -30.74 -26.12 7.53
CA ASP A 166 -31.87 -27.03 7.76
C ASP A 166 -31.47 -28.51 7.54
N GLY A 167 -30.27 -28.90 7.98
CA GLY A 167 -29.70 -30.25 7.83
C GLY A 167 -29.23 -30.63 6.42
N LYS A 168 -29.34 -29.74 5.43
CA LYS A 168 -28.97 -29.99 4.02
C LYS A 168 -27.75 -29.18 3.60
N ILE A 169 -27.01 -29.69 2.60
CA ILE A 169 -25.90 -28.92 1.98
C ILE A 169 -26.52 -27.92 1.02
N ILE A 170 -26.10 -26.65 1.16
CA ILE A 170 -26.44 -25.54 0.26
C ILE A 170 -25.34 -25.43 -0.79
N PRO A 171 -25.64 -25.38 -2.10
CA PRO A 171 -24.65 -25.21 -3.15
C PRO A 171 -23.83 -23.95 -2.94
N THR A 172 -22.50 -24.08 -3.06
CA THR A 172 -21.55 -22.96 -2.97
C THR A 172 -20.99 -22.59 -4.34
N LYS A 173 -20.80 -21.29 -4.60
CA LYS A 173 -20.17 -20.76 -5.79
C LYS A 173 -19.05 -19.81 -5.37
N SER A 174 -17.80 -20.13 -5.71
CA SER A 174 -16.70 -19.19 -5.58
C SER A 174 -16.84 -18.10 -6.65
N THR A 175 -16.63 -16.86 -6.24
CA THR A 175 -16.49 -15.72 -7.17
C THR A 175 -15.02 -15.37 -7.44
N THR A 176 -14.11 -16.12 -6.83
CA THR A 176 -12.67 -16.01 -7.02
C THR A 176 -12.22 -17.11 -7.97
N GLU A 177 -11.70 -16.72 -9.15
CA GLU A 177 -11.31 -17.66 -10.21
C GLU A 177 -10.01 -18.41 -9.88
N GLN A 178 -9.14 -17.79 -9.10
CA GLN A 178 -7.83 -18.34 -8.73
C GLN A 178 -7.73 -18.59 -7.23
N LYS A 179 -6.86 -19.52 -6.87
CA LYS A 179 -6.54 -19.82 -5.47
C LYS A 179 -5.86 -18.62 -4.82
N VAL A 180 -6.50 -18.06 -3.80
CA VAL A 180 -5.98 -16.91 -3.05
C VAL A 180 -4.99 -17.36 -1.98
N VAL A 181 -3.88 -16.66 -1.87
CA VAL A 181 -2.85 -16.86 -0.83
C VAL A 181 -2.67 -15.56 -0.07
N GLN A 182 -3.33 -15.44 1.08
CA GLN A 182 -3.17 -14.29 1.97
C GLN A 182 -1.86 -14.37 2.72
N ARG A 183 -1.19 -13.23 2.90
CA ARG A 183 0.12 -13.11 3.54
C ARG A 183 0.06 -12.29 4.80
N MET A 184 0.95 -12.61 5.74
CA MET A 184 1.08 -11.85 6.99
C MET A 184 1.60 -10.44 6.72
N ALA A 185 1.17 -9.53 7.58
CA ALA A 185 1.60 -8.15 7.63
C ALA A 185 1.60 -7.63 9.06
N VAL A 186 2.23 -6.47 9.26
CA VAL A 186 2.17 -5.69 10.50
C VAL A 186 1.60 -4.32 10.18
N GLY A 187 0.61 -3.87 10.92
CA GLY A 187 0.13 -2.50 10.90
C GLY A 187 1.09 -1.62 11.69
N VAL A 188 2.03 -0.97 10.99
CA VAL A 188 3.00 -0.08 11.63
C VAL A 188 2.31 1.16 12.19
N ARG A 189 1.25 1.62 11.50
CA ARG A 189 0.40 2.74 11.95
C ARG A 189 -1.05 2.55 11.52
N HIS A 190 -1.93 2.88 12.44
CA HIS A 190 -3.37 2.91 12.23
C HIS A 190 -3.93 4.33 12.43
N ALA A 191 -5.11 4.59 11.91
CA ALA A 191 -5.85 5.82 12.25
C ALA A 191 -6.06 5.90 13.76
N GLY A 192 -5.80 7.07 14.33
CA GLY A 192 -5.94 7.32 15.77
C GLY A 192 -4.69 7.05 16.59
N ASP A 193 -3.67 6.34 16.05
CA ASP A 193 -2.41 6.16 16.74
C ASP A 193 -1.75 7.51 17.02
N ASP A 194 -1.16 7.66 18.21
CA ASP A 194 -0.49 8.88 18.67
C ASP A 194 -1.34 10.17 18.49
N GLY A 195 -2.68 10.04 18.48
CA GLY A 195 -3.62 11.16 18.33
C GLY A 195 -3.76 11.71 16.91
N SER A 196 -3.28 10.96 15.90
CA SER A 196 -3.28 11.40 14.50
C SER A 196 -4.48 10.86 13.73
N ALA A 197 -5.09 11.70 12.88
CA ALA A 197 -6.18 11.28 12.02
C ALA A 197 -5.72 10.33 10.91
N ALA A 198 -4.50 10.55 10.37
CA ALA A 198 -3.97 9.72 9.29
C ALA A 198 -2.44 9.67 9.29
N PHE A 199 -1.92 8.56 8.75
CA PHE A 199 -0.51 8.39 8.39
C PHE A 199 -0.43 8.14 6.89
N ARG A 200 0.45 8.89 6.19
CA ARG A 200 0.54 8.87 4.75
C ARG A 200 2.01 8.88 4.28
N ILE A 201 2.24 8.68 3.00
CA ILE A 201 3.51 8.93 2.29
C ILE A 201 4.67 8.09 2.85
N PRO A 202 4.66 6.76 2.67
CA PRO A 202 5.68 5.86 3.20
C PRO A 202 7.04 6.04 2.51
N GLY A 203 8.10 6.11 3.32
CA GLY A 203 9.49 5.86 2.92
C GLY A 203 10.06 4.69 3.71
N LEU A 204 10.94 3.89 3.12
CA LEU A 204 11.53 2.72 3.77
C LEU A 204 12.96 2.47 3.30
N VAL A 205 13.88 2.29 4.24
CA VAL A 205 15.25 1.88 3.97
C VAL A 205 15.75 0.85 4.97
N THR A 206 16.75 0.08 4.56
CA THR A 206 17.55 -0.77 5.44
C THR A 206 18.91 -0.14 5.64
N THR A 207 19.33 0.08 6.88
CA THR A 207 20.65 0.63 7.19
C THR A 207 21.74 -0.44 7.03
N ASN A 208 23.02 -0.02 7.04
CA ASN A 208 24.15 -0.98 6.99
C ASN A 208 24.17 -1.94 8.18
N LYS A 209 23.44 -1.63 9.26
CA LYS A 209 23.28 -2.50 10.44
C LYS A 209 22.10 -3.47 10.34
N GLY A 210 21.34 -3.41 9.22
CA GLY A 210 20.13 -4.23 9.02
C GLY A 210 18.89 -3.67 9.70
N THR A 211 18.94 -2.46 10.27
CA THR A 211 17.78 -1.79 10.84
C THR A 211 16.86 -1.28 9.73
N LEU A 212 15.57 -1.59 9.83
CA LEU A 212 14.55 -0.99 8.97
C LEU A 212 14.12 0.35 9.56
N LEU A 213 14.10 1.38 8.73
CA LEU A 213 13.61 2.71 9.05
C LEU A 213 12.44 3.05 8.14
N GLY A 214 11.24 3.11 8.71
CA GLY A 214 10.02 3.52 8.04
C GLY A 214 9.67 4.96 8.39
N VAL A 215 9.61 5.86 7.39
CA VAL A 215 9.19 7.25 7.55
C VAL A 215 7.83 7.49 6.89
N TYR A 216 7.10 8.48 7.38
CA TYR A 216 5.76 8.81 6.88
C TYR A 216 5.32 10.18 7.41
N ASP A 217 4.30 10.78 6.78
CA ASP A 217 3.56 11.90 7.33
C ASP A 217 2.74 11.48 8.54
N VAL A 218 2.80 12.26 9.60
CA VAL A 218 1.89 12.21 10.75
C VAL A 218 0.89 13.35 10.58
N ARG A 219 -0.31 13.03 10.11
CA ARG A 219 -1.35 14.02 9.80
C ARG A 219 -2.37 14.07 10.93
N TYR A 220 -2.29 15.12 11.76
CA TYR A 220 -3.03 15.17 13.02
C TYR A 220 -4.52 15.41 12.86
N ASN A 221 -4.93 16.31 11.97
CA ASN A 221 -6.32 16.74 11.89
C ASN A 221 -7.14 16.01 10.81
N SER A 222 -6.52 15.62 9.71
CA SER A 222 -7.17 14.98 8.57
C SER A 222 -6.15 14.30 7.65
N SER A 223 -6.59 13.63 6.59
CA SER A 223 -5.69 13.05 5.57
C SER A 223 -5.22 14.06 4.51
N VAL A 224 -5.47 15.34 4.69
CA VAL A 224 -5.19 16.42 3.72
C VAL A 224 -3.69 16.67 3.61
N ASP A 225 -3.20 17.00 2.41
CA ASP A 225 -1.81 17.39 2.14
C ASP A 225 -1.48 18.80 2.72
N LEU A 226 -0.21 19.17 2.74
CA LEU A 226 0.27 20.49 3.16
C LEU A 226 -0.51 21.64 2.47
N GLN A 227 -0.92 22.72 3.15
CA GLN A 227 -0.57 23.10 4.51
C GLN A 227 -1.60 22.55 5.50
N GLU A 228 -1.12 21.92 6.54
CA GLU A 228 -1.88 21.44 7.69
C GLU A 228 -0.90 21.08 8.84
N HIS A 229 -1.41 20.72 10.03
CA HIS A 229 -0.57 20.16 11.09
C HIS A 229 -0.08 18.78 10.69
N ILE A 230 1.14 18.73 10.14
CA ILE A 230 1.81 17.53 9.66
C ILE A 230 3.25 17.55 10.16
N ASP A 231 3.72 16.43 10.70
CA ASP A 231 5.13 16.17 11.07
C ASP A 231 5.65 14.96 10.30
N ILE A 232 6.97 14.78 10.24
CA ILE A 232 7.57 13.55 9.76
C ILE A 232 7.73 12.59 10.93
N GLY A 233 7.02 11.45 10.86
CA GLY A 233 7.17 10.32 11.77
C GLY A 233 8.19 9.32 11.26
N LEU A 234 8.82 8.61 12.20
CA LEU A 234 9.75 7.51 11.93
C LEU A 234 9.53 6.37 12.92
N SER A 235 9.40 5.16 12.41
CA SER A 235 9.43 3.92 13.18
C SER A 235 10.64 3.08 12.79
N ARG A 236 11.29 2.46 13.79
CA ARG A 236 12.46 1.58 13.61
C ARG A 236 12.09 0.13 13.91
N SER A 237 12.68 -0.80 13.17
CA SER A 237 12.64 -2.23 13.46
C SER A 237 14.03 -2.83 13.35
N THR A 238 14.44 -3.62 14.34
CA THR A 238 15.73 -4.32 14.38
C THR A 238 15.58 -5.84 14.23
N ASP A 239 14.38 -6.33 13.96
CA ASP A 239 14.03 -7.74 13.89
C ASP A 239 13.40 -8.15 12.55
N GLY A 240 13.72 -7.40 11.49
CA GLY A 240 13.22 -7.66 10.13
C GLY A 240 11.75 -7.27 9.92
N GLY A 241 11.25 -6.34 10.71
CA GLY A 241 9.90 -5.78 10.56
C GLY A 241 8.82 -6.51 11.38
N LYS A 242 9.21 -7.45 12.27
CA LYS A 242 8.23 -8.12 13.14
C LYS A 242 7.66 -7.20 14.19
N THR A 243 8.52 -6.37 14.79
CA THR A 243 8.14 -5.35 15.75
C THR A 243 8.72 -3.99 15.36
N TRP A 244 8.02 -2.93 15.74
CA TRP A 244 8.38 -1.56 15.43
C TRP A 244 8.43 -0.74 16.71
N GLU A 245 9.52 0.02 16.89
CA GLU A 245 9.70 0.87 18.05
C GLU A 245 8.67 2.02 18.06
N LYS A 246 8.50 2.65 19.21
CA LYS A 246 7.68 3.85 19.35
C LYS A 246 8.12 4.92 18.34
N MET A 247 7.15 5.59 17.75
CA MET A 247 7.36 6.66 16.78
C MET A 247 8.26 7.77 17.33
N ARG A 248 9.16 8.28 16.48
CA ARG A 248 9.95 9.50 16.67
C ARG A 248 9.51 10.52 15.63
N LEU A 249 9.83 11.78 15.89
CA LEU A 249 9.56 12.89 14.97
C LEU A 249 10.91 13.52 14.52
N PRO A 250 11.55 13.00 13.46
CA PRO A 250 12.80 13.54 12.93
C PRO A 250 12.71 14.99 12.46
N LEU A 251 11.56 15.39 11.94
CA LEU A 251 11.25 16.74 11.50
C LEU A 251 9.87 17.13 12.05
N SER A 252 9.85 18.18 12.86
CA SER A 252 8.65 18.79 13.43
C SER A 252 8.97 20.23 13.80
N PHE A 253 8.20 21.16 13.25
CA PHE A 253 8.43 22.60 13.50
C PHE A 253 7.54 23.16 14.61
N LYS A 254 6.47 22.45 14.97
CA LYS A 254 5.54 22.87 16.03
C LYS A 254 5.05 24.32 15.83
N GLU A 255 5.03 25.10 16.89
CA GLU A 255 4.86 26.55 16.82
C GLU A 255 6.21 27.17 16.44
N TYR A 256 6.25 27.88 15.32
CA TYR A 256 7.46 28.52 14.81
C TYR A 256 7.13 29.88 14.19
N GLY A 257 8.00 30.87 14.39
CA GLY A 257 7.83 32.21 13.82
C GLY A 257 6.55 32.94 14.24
N GLY A 258 6.01 32.61 15.42
CA GLY A 258 4.74 33.17 15.92
C GLY A 258 3.48 32.55 15.31
N LEU A 259 3.62 31.49 14.51
CA LEU A 259 2.51 30.77 13.88
C LEU A 259 2.30 29.38 14.53
N PRO A 260 1.05 28.90 14.62
CA PRO A 260 0.73 27.60 15.21
C PRO A 260 1.22 26.43 14.33
N SER A 261 1.24 25.22 14.89
CA SER A 261 1.66 23.98 14.20
C SER A 261 0.95 23.76 12.86
N ALA A 262 -0.33 24.09 12.75
CA ALA A 262 -1.10 23.97 11.51
C ALA A 262 -0.61 24.92 10.38
N GLN A 263 0.23 25.90 10.72
CA GLN A 263 0.87 26.82 9.79
C GLN A 263 2.37 26.52 9.59
N ASN A 264 2.85 25.37 10.12
CA ASN A 264 4.25 24.96 10.10
C ASN A 264 4.39 23.48 9.70
N GLY A 265 3.51 22.97 8.88
CA GLY A 265 3.52 21.56 8.46
C GLY A 265 4.77 21.21 7.65
N VAL A 266 5.30 20.02 7.91
CA VAL A 266 6.38 19.41 7.15
C VAL A 266 5.96 18.03 6.69
N GLY A 267 6.08 17.72 5.38
CA GLY A 267 5.51 16.52 4.80
C GLY A 267 6.23 15.97 3.58
N ASP A 268 5.68 14.86 3.06
CA ASP A 268 6.17 14.14 1.89
C ASP A 268 7.61 13.62 2.03
N PRO A 269 7.97 12.83 3.06
CA PRO A 269 9.36 12.48 3.33
C PRO A 269 9.98 11.59 2.25
N SER A 270 11.27 11.80 2.00
CA SER A 270 12.14 10.86 1.31
C SER A 270 13.35 10.53 2.18
N ILE A 271 13.65 9.23 2.35
CA ILE A 271 14.72 8.76 3.22
C ILE A 271 15.86 8.13 2.40
N LEU A 272 17.10 8.35 2.83
CA LEU A 272 18.30 7.82 2.17
C LEU A 272 19.31 7.37 3.24
N VAL A 273 20.00 6.26 2.98
CA VAL A 273 21.16 5.83 3.74
C VAL A 273 22.41 6.07 2.91
N ASP A 274 23.35 6.88 3.39
CA ASP A 274 24.72 6.90 2.86
C ASP A 274 25.40 5.59 3.22
N THR A 275 25.48 4.68 2.25
CA THR A 275 26.03 3.33 2.47
C THR A 275 27.53 3.32 2.80
N LYS A 276 28.23 4.45 2.66
CA LYS A 276 29.65 4.56 3.00
C LYS A 276 29.88 4.92 4.47
N THR A 277 29.00 5.73 5.05
CA THR A 277 29.12 6.25 6.43
C THR A 277 28.05 5.74 7.38
N ASN A 278 26.99 5.14 6.86
CA ASN A 278 25.75 4.82 7.56
C ASN A 278 25.01 6.07 8.08
N THR A 279 25.29 7.26 7.54
CA THR A 279 24.48 8.43 7.83
C THR A 279 23.13 8.30 7.14
N VAL A 280 22.06 8.51 7.88
CA VAL A 280 20.69 8.50 7.35
C VAL A 280 20.25 9.93 7.12
N TRP A 281 19.68 10.20 5.95
CA TRP A 281 19.15 11.50 5.57
C TRP A 281 17.65 11.40 5.34
N ILE A 282 16.90 12.38 5.82
CA ILE A 282 15.50 12.62 5.46
C ILE A 282 15.42 13.99 4.82
N VAL A 283 14.75 14.10 3.68
CA VAL A 283 14.37 15.36 3.04
C VAL A 283 12.84 15.46 3.03
N ALA A 284 12.33 16.66 3.30
CA ALA A 284 10.89 16.94 3.33
C ALA A 284 10.59 18.38 2.90
N ALA A 285 9.34 18.62 2.51
CA ALA A 285 8.84 19.97 2.23
C ALA A 285 8.25 20.58 3.50
N TRP A 286 8.70 21.80 3.85
CA TRP A 286 8.16 22.57 4.97
C TRP A 286 7.44 23.81 4.46
N THR A 287 6.27 24.08 5.01
CA THR A 287 5.48 25.27 4.71
C THR A 287 5.33 26.12 5.97
N HIS A 288 5.66 27.41 5.89
CA HIS A 288 5.47 28.38 6.97
C HIS A 288 4.48 29.44 6.54
N GLY A 289 3.41 29.62 7.30
CA GLY A 289 2.32 30.50 6.91
C GLY A 289 1.43 29.89 5.82
N MET A 290 1.17 30.64 4.75
CA MET A 290 0.34 30.23 3.59
C MET A 290 -1.14 29.99 3.90
N GLY A 291 -1.62 30.29 5.10
CA GLY A 291 -2.99 29.98 5.52
C GLY A 291 -3.26 28.47 5.51
N ASN A 292 -4.51 28.07 5.37
CA ASN A 292 -4.91 26.66 5.25
C ASN A 292 -5.08 26.22 3.79
N GLN A 293 -4.34 26.82 2.87
CA GLN A 293 -4.41 26.48 1.45
C GLN A 293 -3.34 25.44 1.09
N ARG A 294 -3.67 24.59 0.10
CA ARG A 294 -2.73 23.59 -0.40
C ARG A 294 -1.43 24.23 -0.86
N ALA A 295 -0.29 23.78 -0.33
CA ALA A 295 1.05 24.28 -0.68
C ALA A 295 1.31 24.21 -2.20
N TRP A 296 0.76 23.23 -2.88
CA TRP A 296 0.83 23.09 -4.33
C TRP A 296 0.36 24.34 -5.10
N TRP A 297 -0.64 25.06 -4.56
CA TRP A 297 -1.21 26.25 -5.19
C TRP A 297 -0.74 27.55 -4.51
N SER A 298 -0.49 27.50 -3.21
CA SER A 298 -0.18 28.69 -2.41
C SER A 298 1.30 29.01 -2.32
N SER A 299 2.21 28.10 -2.68
CA SER A 299 3.63 28.38 -2.76
C SER A 299 3.93 29.32 -3.94
N HIS A 300 4.71 30.38 -3.69
CA HIS A 300 5.07 31.41 -4.64
C HIS A 300 6.50 31.27 -5.17
N GLN A 301 6.84 32.04 -6.17
CA GLN A 301 8.20 32.23 -6.65
C GLN A 301 9.08 32.91 -5.58
N GLY A 302 10.40 32.85 -5.74
CA GLY A 302 11.36 33.38 -4.77
C GLY A 302 11.80 32.36 -3.72
N MET A 303 12.39 32.86 -2.62
CA MET A 303 12.98 32.05 -1.54
C MET A 303 12.41 32.40 -0.17
N ASP A 304 11.53 33.40 -0.09
CA ASP A 304 11.00 33.90 1.17
C ASP A 304 10.20 32.82 1.91
N LEU A 305 10.57 32.57 3.15
CA LEU A 305 9.98 31.61 4.04
C LEU A 305 8.45 31.76 4.18
N ASN A 306 7.95 33.00 4.21
CA ASN A 306 6.52 33.29 4.40
C ASN A 306 5.67 33.06 3.14
N HIS A 307 6.29 32.91 1.98
CA HIS A 307 5.61 32.88 0.69
C HIS A 307 5.92 31.64 -0.17
N THR A 308 7.03 30.94 0.11
CA THR A 308 7.40 29.75 -0.66
C THR A 308 7.73 28.58 0.25
N ALA A 309 7.29 27.41 -0.13
CA ALA A 309 7.63 26.17 0.58
C ALA A 309 9.16 25.95 0.56
N GLN A 310 9.67 25.46 1.66
CA GLN A 310 11.09 25.24 1.90
C GLN A 310 11.43 23.76 1.77
N LEU A 311 12.61 23.44 1.25
CA LEU A 311 13.16 22.10 1.25
C LEU A 311 14.12 21.94 2.42
N VAL A 312 13.81 21.02 3.33
CA VAL A 312 14.54 20.82 4.58
C VAL A 312 15.07 19.40 4.69
N LEU A 313 16.24 19.27 5.32
CA LEU A 313 16.90 17.99 5.61
C LEU A 313 17.00 17.79 7.12
N ALA A 314 17.04 16.52 7.52
CA ALA A 314 17.59 16.10 8.82
C ALA A 314 18.51 14.91 8.62
N LYS A 315 19.55 14.77 9.46
CA LYS A 315 20.48 13.64 9.42
C LYS A 315 20.60 12.92 10.75
N SER A 316 20.82 11.62 10.68
CA SER A 316 21.13 10.76 11.83
C SER A 316 22.43 10.01 11.57
N THR A 317 23.31 9.98 12.56
CA THR A 317 24.58 9.22 12.53
C THR A 317 24.56 8.00 13.46
N ASP A 318 23.46 7.78 14.17
CA ASP A 318 23.30 6.76 15.19
C ASP A 318 22.19 5.72 14.84
N ASP A 319 22.02 5.47 13.54
CA ASP A 319 21.08 4.46 13.03
C ASP A 319 19.60 4.85 13.24
N GLY A 320 19.30 6.15 13.08
CA GLY A 320 17.94 6.70 13.18
C GLY A 320 17.40 6.88 14.59
N LYS A 321 18.26 6.82 15.61
CA LYS A 321 17.85 7.01 17.02
C LYS A 321 17.67 8.48 17.37
N THR A 322 18.63 9.32 16.98
CA THR A 322 18.59 10.77 17.13
C THR A 322 18.82 11.48 15.80
N TRP A 323 18.34 12.71 15.70
CA TRP A 323 18.33 13.51 14.47
C TRP A 323 18.88 14.89 14.72
N SER A 324 19.50 15.46 13.68
CA SER A 324 19.95 16.85 13.70
C SER A 324 18.77 17.81 13.75
N GLU A 325 19.04 19.07 14.11
CA GLU A 325 18.13 20.17 13.79
C GLU A 325 17.86 20.23 12.28
N PRO A 326 16.70 20.75 11.85
CA PRO A 326 16.38 20.93 10.45
C PRO A 326 17.42 21.78 9.71
N ILE A 327 17.84 21.33 8.54
CA ILE A 327 18.79 22.02 7.65
C ILE A 327 18.01 22.50 6.42
N ASN A 328 17.80 23.80 6.30
CA ASN A 328 17.13 24.38 5.14
C ASN A 328 18.11 24.52 3.97
N ILE A 329 17.82 23.84 2.86
CA ILE A 329 18.66 23.86 1.64
C ILE A 329 17.99 24.58 0.46
N THR A 330 16.87 25.24 0.68
CA THR A 330 16.07 25.87 -0.39
C THR A 330 16.92 26.79 -1.26
N GLU A 331 17.74 27.66 -0.65
CA GLU A 331 18.60 28.61 -1.38
C GLU A 331 19.69 27.93 -2.20
N GLN A 332 20.10 26.69 -1.84
CA GLN A 332 21.09 25.93 -2.61
C GLN A 332 20.50 25.36 -3.90
N VAL A 333 19.23 24.98 -3.88
CA VAL A 333 18.69 24.06 -4.89
C VAL A 333 17.48 24.58 -5.65
N LYS A 334 16.69 25.50 -5.07
CA LYS A 334 15.51 26.05 -5.74
C LYS A 334 15.91 27.20 -6.66
N PHE A 335 15.39 27.22 -7.88
CA PHE A 335 15.51 28.38 -8.76
C PHE A 335 14.41 29.41 -8.39
N PRO A 336 14.77 30.73 -8.33
CA PRO A 336 13.83 31.76 -7.89
C PRO A 336 12.52 31.84 -8.68
N GLU A 337 12.55 31.49 -9.97
CA GLU A 337 11.39 31.48 -10.84
C GLU A 337 10.45 30.28 -10.64
N TRP A 338 10.83 29.28 -9.85
CA TRP A 338 9.95 28.15 -9.55
C TRP A 338 8.97 28.51 -8.43
N TYR A 339 7.76 28.01 -8.52
CA TYR A 339 6.74 28.20 -7.50
C TYR A 339 6.91 27.25 -6.32
N PHE A 340 7.26 26.00 -6.58
CA PHE A 340 7.39 24.97 -5.56
C PHE A 340 8.52 24.03 -5.92
N LEU A 341 9.33 23.65 -4.94
CA LEU A 341 10.30 22.56 -5.04
C LEU A 341 10.08 21.62 -3.87
N LEU A 342 9.94 20.33 -4.16
CA LEU A 342 9.89 19.26 -3.16
C LEU A 342 10.56 17.99 -3.71
N GLN A 343 10.85 17.06 -2.82
CA GLN A 343 11.41 15.75 -3.17
C GLN A 343 10.35 14.84 -3.82
N GLY A 344 10.78 13.79 -4.50
CA GLY A 344 9.98 12.62 -4.75
C GLY A 344 9.88 11.82 -3.45
N PRO A 345 8.69 11.60 -2.88
CA PRO A 345 8.54 10.90 -1.61
C PRO A 345 9.00 9.44 -1.71
N GLY A 346 9.27 8.81 -0.59
CA GLY A 346 9.73 7.43 -0.51
C GLY A 346 11.21 7.33 -0.19
N ARG A 347 12.10 7.17 -1.17
CA ARG A 347 13.52 7.02 -0.89
C ARG A 347 14.44 7.61 -1.95
N GLY A 348 15.63 8.05 -1.50
CA GLY A 348 16.81 8.28 -2.32
C GLY A 348 17.75 7.08 -2.35
N ILE A 349 18.90 7.25 -3.00
CA ILE A 349 19.94 6.23 -3.14
C ILE A 349 21.32 6.78 -2.87
N THR A 350 22.24 5.89 -2.50
CA THR A 350 23.70 6.12 -2.62
C THR A 350 24.19 5.39 -3.86
N MET A 351 24.75 6.11 -4.80
CA MET A 351 25.38 5.55 -5.99
C MET A 351 26.66 4.75 -5.64
N LYS A 352 27.13 3.94 -6.55
CA LYS A 352 28.35 3.13 -6.36
C LYS A 352 29.58 3.97 -6.04
N ASP A 353 29.70 5.16 -6.64
CA ASP A 353 30.78 6.12 -6.38
C ASP A 353 30.64 6.86 -5.05
N GLY A 354 29.49 6.75 -4.38
CA GLY A 354 29.16 7.40 -3.11
C GLY A 354 28.34 8.68 -3.26
N THR A 355 27.98 9.09 -4.46
CA THR A 355 27.07 10.22 -4.70
C THR A 355 25.70 9.91 -4.09
N LEU A 356 25.17 10.85 -3.31
CA LEU A 356 23.82 10.76 -2.75
C LEU A 356 22.83 11.36 -3.74
N VAL A 357 21.69 10.69 -3.98
CA VAL A 357 20.71 11.16 -4.96
C VAL A 357 19.31 11.03 -4.38
N PHE A 358 18.55 12.13 -4.43
CA PHE A 358 17.10 12.12 -4.21
C PHE A 358 16.36 12.45 -5.50
N PRO A 359 15.23 11.79 -5.79
CA PRO A 359 14.31 12.30 -6.81
C PRO A 359 13.67 13.59 -6.32
N ILE A 360 13.38 14.51 -7.23
CA ILE A 360 12.71 15.78 -6.94
C ILE A 360 11.58 16.04 -7.91
N GLN A 361 10.68 16.93 -7.52
CA GLN A 361 9.68 17.54 -8.37
C GLN A 361 9.58 19.03 -8.09
N PHE A 362 9.25 19.82 -9.10
CA PHE A 362 9.10 21.26 -8.97
C PHE A 362 8.02 21.80 -9.90
N ILE A 363 7.42 22.91 -9.52
CA ILE A 363 6.50 23.68 -10.38
C ILE A 363 7.27 24.85 -10.95
N ASP A 364 7.41 24.86 -12.28
CA ASP A 364 8.17 25.88 -12.99
C ASP A 364 7.42 27.22 -13.12
N LYS A 365 8.05 28.21 -13.76
CA LYS A 365 7.50 29.55 -13.98
C LYS A 365 6.19 29.57 -14.78
N THR A 366 5.87 28.49 -15.49
CA THR A 366 4.63 28.34 -16.26
C THR A 366 3.55 27.54 -15.52
N ARG A 367 3.78 27.23 -14.25
CA ARG A 367 2.93 26.37 -13.40
C ARG A 367 2.84 24.92 -13.89
N ILE A 368 3.79 24.46 -14.70
CA ILE A 368 3.89 23.06 -15.11
C ILE A 368 4.76 22.30 -14.08
N PRO A 369 4.29 21.16 -13.55
CA PRO A 369 5.09 20.30 -12.72
C PRO A 369 6.11 19.50 -13.54
N ASN A 370 7.29 19.29 -12.97
CA ASN A 370 8.40 18.61 -13.62
C ASN A 370 9.15 17.74 -12.60
N ALA A 371 9.61 16.56 -13.01
CA ALA A 371 10.41 15.68 -12.17
C ALA A 371 11.87 15.62 -12.63
N GLY A 372 12.78 15.49 -11.68
CA GLY A 372 14.23 15.41 -11.89
C GLY A 372 14.92 14.75 -10.70
N ILE A 373 16.20 15.06 -10.52
CA ILE A 373 17.00 14.59 -9.39
C ILE A 373 17.76 15.74 -8.74
N MET A 374 18.02 15.59 -7.45
CA MET A 374 18.94 16.36 -6.64
C MET A 374 20.06 15.42 -6.16
N TYR A 375 21.31 15.86 -6.20
CA TYR A 375 22.42 15.03 -5.78
C TYR A 375 23.47 15.79 -4.96
N SER A 376 24.24 15.06 -4.16
CA SER A 376 25.40 15.54 -3.40
C SER A 376 26.60 14.63 -3.65
N LYS A 377 27.78 15.23 -3.93
CA LYS A 377 29.06 14.54 -4.09
C LYS A 377 29.95 14.60 -2.85
N ASP A 378 29.57 15.41 -1.89
CA ASP A 378 30.30 15.72 -0.65
C ASP A 378 29.56 15.25 0.60
N ARG A 379 28.82 14.15 0.48
CA ARG A 379 28.12 13.50 1.58
C ARG A 379 27.02 14.34 2.25
N GLY A 380 26.35 15.19 1.46
CA GLY A 380 25.21 15.97 1.92
C GLY A 380 25.56 17.37 2.44
N GLU A 381 26.81 17.81 2.31
CA GLU A 381 27.19 19.19 2.66
C GLU A 381 26.64 20.19 1.63
N THR A 382 26.72 19.85 0.33
CA THR A 382 26.10 20.64 -0.73
C THR A 382 25.26 19.79 -1.68
N TRP A 383 24.23 20.41 -2.24
CA TRP A 383 23.26 19.76 -3.14
C TRP A 383 23.13 20.53 -4.45
N THR A 384 22.92 19.79 -5.53
CA THR A 384 22.81 20.35 -6.88
C THR A 384 21.61 19.76 -7.62
N ILE A 385 20.90 20.61 -8.35
CA ILE A 385 19.84 20.24 -9.30
C ILE A 385 20.23 20.77 -10.68
N HIS A 386 19.94 20.02 -11.74
CA HIS A 386 20.13 20.49 -13.13
C HIS A 386 18.79 20.69 -13.83
N HIS A 387 18.41 19.73 -14.68
CA HIS A 387 17.22 19.85 -15.51
C HIS A 387 16.19 18.74 -15.18
N HIS A 388 14.93 19.00 -15.54
CA HIS A 388 13.89 17.99 -15.48
C HIS A 388 14.09 16.92 -16.55
N ALA A 389 13.63 15.70 -16.25
CA ALA A 389 13.62 14.60 -17.21
C ALA A 389 12.45 14.74 -18.20
N ARG A 390 11.28 15.09 -17.71
CA ARG A 390 10.05 15.22 -18.48
C ARG A 390 9.10 16.21 -17.84
N THR A 391 8.44 17.02 -18.67
CA THR A 391 7.40 17.96 -18.21
C THR A 391 6.09 17.26 -17.88
N ASN A 392 5.26 17.91 -17.07
CA ASN A 392 3.97 17.41 -16.60
C ASN A 392 4.07 16.04 -15.94
N THR A 393 5.13 15.88 -15.14
CA THR A 393 5.40 14.75 -14.25
C THR A 393 5.62 15.25 -12.83
N THR A 394 5.40 14.37 -11.86
CA THR A 394 5.50 14.72 -10.44
C THR A 394 6.38 13.70 -9.72
N GLU A 395 5.88 13.08 -8.67
CA GLU A 395 6.59 12.14 -7.82
C GLU A 395 7.32 11.06 -8.62
N ALA A 396 8.60 10.89 -8.31
CA ALA A 396 9.48 9.97 -9.02
C ALA A 396 10.29 9.10 -8.07
N GLN A 397 10.84 8.03 -8.60
CA GLN A 397 11.82 7.19 -7.93
C GLN A 397 13.07 7.04 -8.79
N VAL A 398 14.23 7.01 -8.15
CA VAL A 398 15.53 6.89 -8.81
C VAL A 398 16.18 5.55 -8.49
N ALA A 399 16.83 4.93 -9.47
CA ALA A 399 17.63 3.72 -9.31
C ALA A 399 18.91 3.80 -10.15
N GLU A 400 20.03 3.29 -9.64
CA GLU A 400 21.28 3.14 -10.42
C GLU A 400 21.24 1.81 -11.16
N LEU A 401 21.19 1.83 -12.49
CA LEU A 401 21.19 0.64 -13.35
C LEU A 401 22.62 0.05 -13.43
N GLU A 402 23.52 0.79 -14.03
CA GLU A 402 24.94 0.53 -14.10
C GLU A 402 25.68 1.70 -13.46
N PRO A 403 26.95 1.51 -13.02
CA PRO A 403 27.70 2.58 -12.39
C PRO A 403 27.65 3.89 -13.18
N GLY A 404 27.09 4.93 -12.57
CA GLY A 404 26.93 6.25 -13.18
C GLY A 404 25.69 6.41 -14.07
N THR A 405 24.91 5.35 -14.32
CA THR A 405 23.65 5.43 -15.10
C THR A 405 22.46 5.38 -14.15
N LEU A 406 21.72 6.47 -14.10
CA LEU A 406 20.50 6.57 -13.28
C LEU A 406 19.25 6.41 -14.16
N MET A 407 18.27 5.68 -13.65
CA MET A 407 16.90 5.63 -14.15
C MET A 407 16.01 6.45 -13.24
N LEU A 408 15.18 7.31 -13.81
CA LEU A 408 14.13 8.05 -13.13
C LEU A 408 12.76 7.54 -13.63
N ASN A 409 11.98 6.98 -12.71
CA ASN A 409 10.64 6.45 -12.97
C ASN A 409 9.62 7.42 -12.37
N MET A 410 8.84 8.09 -13.21
CA MET A 410 8.04 9.25 -12.87
C MET A 410 6.54 8.98 -12.93
N ARG A 411 5.79 9.51 -11.98
CA ARG A 411 4.35 9.69 -12.05
C ARG A 411 4.04 10.69 -13.15
N ASP A 412 3.34 10.23 -14.20
CA ASP A 412 2.99 11.07 -15.34
C ASP A 412 1.52 11.54 -15.22
N ASN A 413 1.31 12.84 -15.13
CA ASN A 413 -0.03 13.42 -14.97
C ASN A 413 -0.94 13.19 -16.20
N ARG A 414 -0.38 12.68 -17.30
CA ARG A 414 -1.17 12.24 -18.47
C ARG A 414 -1.89 10.91 -18.23
N GLY A 415 -1.52 10.20 -17.14
CA GLY A 415 -2.13 8.95 -16.73
C GLY A 415 -1.80 7.74 -17.59
N GLY A 416 -2.31 6.60 -17.21
CA GLY A 416 -2.21 5.32 -17.91
C GLY A 416 -0.92 4.54 -17.65
N SER A 417 0.25 5.16 -17.73
CA SER A 417 1.54 4.49 -17.52
C SER A 417 2.63 5.44 -17.03
N ARG A 418 3.63 4.88 -16.34
CA ARG A 418 4.82 5.58 -15.86
C ARG A 418 5.66 6.13 -17.02
N ALA A 419 6.22 7.33 -16.84
CA ALA A 419 7.29 7.83 -17.69
C ALA A 419 8.65 7.42 -17.12
N VAL A 420 9.56 6.95 -17.97
CA VAL A 420 10.86 6.42 -17.56
C VAL A 420 11.97 7.02 -18.41
N TYR A 421 12.94 7.64 -17.76
CA TYR A 421 14.08 8.31 -18.42
C TYR A 421 15.39 7.92 -17.74
N THR A 422 16.48 7.99 -18.47
CA THR A 422 17.84 7.71 -17.97
C THR A 422 18.77 8.90 -18.16
N THR A 423 19.77 9.01 -17.28
CA THR A 423 20.86 10.00 -17.36
C THR A 423 22.19 9.35 -17.00
N GLN A 424 23.28 9.83 -17.61
CA GLN A 424 24.66 9.42 -17.31
C GLN A 424 25.51 10.60 -16.81
N ASP A 425 24.93 11.78 -16.68
CA ASP A 425 25.61 13.03 -16.31
C ASP A 425 24.90 13.74 -15.16
N LEU A 426 24.25 12.97 -14.27
CA LEU A 426 23.54 13.45 -13.08
C LEU A 426 22.42 14.46 -13.40
N GLY A 427 21.69 14.23 -14.50
CA GLY A 427 20.51 15.00 -14.86
C GLY A 427 20.78 16.26 -15.67
N LYS A 428 21.99 16.43 -16.23
CA LYS A 428 22.25 17.48 -17.22
C LYS A 428 21.56 17.18 -18.53
N THR A 429 21.55 15.90 -18.93
CA THR A 429 20.81 15.42 -20.09
C THR A 429 20.03 14.14 -19.74
N TRP A 430 18.94 13.94 -20.47
CA TRP A 430 18.04 12.81 -20.24
C TRP A 430 17.67 12.12 -21.56
N LYS A 431 17.58 10.79 -21.51
CA LYS A 431 17.13 9.95 -22.62
C LYS A 431 15.89 9.15 -22.20
N GLU A 432 14.85 9.15 -23.03
CA GLU A 432 13.68 8.33 -22.79
C GLU A 432 14.03 6.83 -22.87
N HIS A 433 13.58 6.06 -21.88
CA HIS A 433 13.81 4.62 -21.81
C HIS A 433 12.73 3.88 -22.62
N GLU A 434 13.07 2.72 -23.21
CA GLU A 434 12.17 1.93 -24.07
C GLU A 434 10.86 1.55 -23.39
N SER A 435 10.87 1.30 -22.08
CA SER A 435 9.69 0.97 -21.28
C SER A 435 8.80 2.17 -20.93
N SER A 436 9.24 3.39 -21.28
CA SER A 436 8.50 4.61 -20.94
C SER A 436 7.12 4.60 -21.58
N ARG A 437 6.09 4.92 -20.77
CA ARG A 437 4.69 5.04 -21.17
C ARG A 437 4.03 3.75 -21.69
N THR A 438 4.68 2.58 -21.55
CA THR A 438 4.18 1.31 -22.11
C THR A 438 4.14 0.18 -21.08
N ALA A 439 5.21 -0.03 -20.30
CA ALA A 439 5.42 -1.27 -19.55
C ALA A 439 4.80 -1.27 -18.13
N LEU A 440 4.67 -0.11 -17.51
CA LEU A 440 4.21 0.02 -16.13
C LEU A 440 2.96 0.89 -16.06
N ILE A 441 1.79 0.25 -15.96
CA ILE A 441 0.52 0.97 -15.81
C ILE A 441 0.43 1.66 -14.44
N GLU A 442 -0.27 2.80 -14.39
CA GLU A 442 -0.50 3.56 -13.15
C GLU A 442 -1.80 4.38 -13.17
N PRO A 443 -2.40 4.62 -11.99
CA PRO A 443 -3.57 5.49 -11.84
C PRO A 443 -3.21 6.93 -11.43
N VAL A 444 -2.14 7.50 -11.98
CA VAL A 444 -1.56 8.79 -11.52
C VAL A 444 -1.28 8.74 -10.02
N CYS A 445 -0.36 7.86 -9.64
CA CYS A 445 0.01 7.62 -8.24
C CYS A 445 1.52 7.46 -8.11
N MET A 446 2.04 7.75 -6.91
CA MET A 446 3.42 7.43 -6.53
C MET A 446 3.67 5.93 -6.65
N ALA A 447 4.91 5.55 -6.87
CA ALA A 447 5.38 4.16 -6.93
C ALA A 447 6.73 4.02 -6.22
N SER A 448 7.24 2.81 -6.09
CA SER A 448 8.60 2.57 -5.60
C SER A 448 9.42 1.78 -6.60
N LEU A 449 10.71 2.10 -6.70
CA LEU A 449 11.67 1.42 -7.57
C LEU A 449 13.00 1.24 -6.82
N ILE A 450 13.52 0.01 -6.83
CA ILE A 450 14.87 -0.28 -6.32
C ILE A 450 15.66 -1.12 -7.34
N SER A 451 16.97 -0.89 -7.40
CA SER A 451 17.93 -1.73 -8.13
C SER A 451 18.68 -2.63 -7.15
N VAL A 452 18.75 -3.92 -7.44
CA VAL A 452 19.43 -4.92 -6.60
C VAL A 452 20.40 -5.70 -7.48
N LYS A 453 21.71 -5.58 -7.21
CA LYS A 453 22.73 -6.21 -8.01
C LYS A 453 22.78 -7.73 -7.78
N ALA A 454 23.26 -8.48 -8.78
CA ALA A 454 23.37 -9.95 -8.78
C ALA A 454 24.04 -10.50 -7.50
N LYS A 455 25.11 -9.86 -7.04
CA LYS A 455 25.85 -10.26 -5.82
C LYS A 455 25.08 -10.02 -4.52
N ASP A 456 24.05 -9.18 -4.56
CA ASP A 456 23.28 -8.71 -3.39
C ASP A 456 21.91 -9.40 -3.28
N ASN A 457 21.65 -10.41 -4.13
CA ASN A 457 20.43 -11.23 -4.05
C ASN A 457 20.69 -12.71 -4.37
N VAL A 458 19.82 -13.58 -3.89
CA VAL A 458 19.95 -15.06 -4.04
C VAL A 458 19.66 -15.57 -5.44
N LEU A 459 19.06 -14.77 -6.31
CA LEU A 459 18.79 -15.17 -7.70
C LEU A 459 20.04 -15.02 -8.59
N GLY A 460 21.08 -14.31 -8.11
CA GLY A 460 22.32 -14.09 -8.84
C GLY A 460 22.15 -13.32 -10.15
N LYS A 461 21.11 -12.47 -10.25
CA LYS A 461 20.79 -11.64 -11.42
C LYS A 461 20.61 -10.19 -10.99
N ASP A 462 20.91 -9.25 -11.86
CA ASP A 462 20.57 -7.85 -11.64
C ASP A 462 19.06 -7.69 -11.74
N LEU A 463 18.46 -7.08 -10.71
CA LEU A 463 17.02 -6.91 -10.59
C LEU A 463 16.66 -5.43 -10.51
N LEU A 464 15.57 -5.05 -11.19
CA LEU A 464 14.77 -3.91 -10.82
C LEU A 464 13.48 -4.42 -10.17
N ILE A 465 13.17 -3.91 -8.99
CA ILE A 465 11.96 -4.27 -8.25
C ILE A 465 11.11 -3.01 -8.14
N PHE A 466 9.85 -3.13 -8.54
CA PHE A 466 8.91 -2.03 -8.62
C PHE A 466 7.62 -2.37 -7.87
N SER A 467 7.00 -1.40 -7.20
CA SER A 467 5.68 -1.58 -6.59
C SER A 467 4.78 -0.37 -6.85
N ASN A 468 3.52 -0.65 -7.17
CA ASN A 468 2.48 0.36 -7.33
C ASN A 468 1.08 -0.26 -7.35
N PRO A 469 0.00 0.56 -7.29
CA PRO A 469 -1.34 0.15 -7.69
C PRO A 469 -1.34 -0.31 -9.16
N ASN A 470 -1.61 -1.59 -9.40
CA ASN A 470 -1.59 -2.19 -10.75
C ASN A 470 -2.91 -1.96 -11.49
N SER A 471 -3.27 -0.70 -11.67
CA SER A 471 -4.51 -0.23 -12.27
C SER A 471 -4.24 1.07 -13.02
N THR A 472 -5.04 1.39 -14.02
CA THR A 472 -4.94 2.65 -14.78
C THR A 472 -5.84 3.77 -14.23
N ASN A 473 -6.79 3.43 -13.35
CA ASN A 473 -7.86 4.35 -12.96
C ASN A 473 -8.23 4.33 -11.48
N ALA A 474 -7.59 3.46 -10.68
CA ALA A 474 -7.91 3.33 -9.26
C ALA A 474 -6.68 2.96 -8.42
N ARG A 475 -6.58 3.48 -7.21
CA ARG A 475 -5.51 3.16 -6.27
C ARG A 475 -5.87 1.89 -5.49
N LYS A 476 -5.73 0.77 -6.16
CA LYS A 476 -5.97 -0.61 -5.68
C LYS A 476 -5.02 -1.57 -6.36
N ASP A 477 -5.08 -2.84 -6.01
CA ASP A 477 -4.26 -3.90 -6.59
C ASP A 477 -2.75 -3.64 -6.39
N MET A 478 -2.35 -3.35 -5.12
CA MET A 478 -0.93 -3.14 -4.78
C MET A 478 -0.11 -4.37 -5.17
N THR A 479 0.82 -4.18 -6.10
CA THR A 479 1.55 -5.27 -6.75
C THR A 479 3.05 -4.99 -6.75
N ILE A 480 3.86 -6.00 -6.41
CA ILE A 480 5.32 -6.01 -6.65
C ILE A 480 5.59 -6.64 -8.01
N LYS A 481 6.49 -6.04 -8.77
CA LYS A 481 6.92 -6.50 -10.10
C LYS A 481 8.45 -6.55 -10.15
N ILE A 482 9.00 -7.55 -10.85
CA ILE A 482 10.46 -7.71 -11.02
C ILE A 482 10.82 -7.74 -12.50
N SER A 483 11.81 -6.94 -12.88
CA SER A 483 12.48 -6.97 -14.18
C SER A 483 13.92 -7.45 -14.00
N MET A 484 14.38 -8.32 -14.90
CA MET A 484 15.75 -8.88 -14.93
C MET A 484 16.56 -8.40 -16.14
N ASN A 485 16.09 -7.39 -16.84
CA ASN A 485 16.70 -6.86 -18.06
C ASN A 485 16.73 -5.32 -18.09
N GLY A 486 17.06 -4.71 -16.95
CA GLY A 486 17.20 -3.26 -16.84
C GLY A 486 15.89 -2.47 -16.96
N GLY A 487 14.74 -3.11 -16.74
CA GLY A 487 13.43 -2.46 -16.82
C GLY A 487 12.78 -2.48 -18.21
N ASN A 488 13.39 -3.14 -19.20
CA ASN A 488 12.82 -3.22 -20.55
C ASN A 488 11.52 -4.01 -20.58
N THR A 489 11.43 -5.10 -19.80
CA THR A 489 10.21 -5.89 -19.67
C THR A 489 9.86 -6.19 -18.22
N TRP A 490 8.56 -6.34 -17.94
CA TRP A 490 7.96 -6.61 -16.65
C TRP A 490 6.92 -7.73 -16.80
N SER A 491 7.40 -8.98 -16.91
CA SER A 491 6.55 -10.15 -17.16
C SER A 491 5.51 -10.33 -16.05
N SER A 492 4.28 -10.71 -16.43
CA SER A 492 3.22 -11.07 -15.47
C SER A 492 3.60 -12.25 -14.56
N GLU A 493 4.49 -13.13 -15.02
CA GLU A 493 5.02 -14.26 -14.22
C GLU A 493 5.92 -13.81 -13.06
N HIS A 494 6.47 -12.60 -13.13
CA HIS A 494 7.29 -11.98 -12.10
C HIS A 494 6.56 -10.87 -11.35
N GLN A 495 5.26 -11.08 -11.10
CA GLN A 495 4.42 -10.14 -10.37
C GLN A 495 3.72 -10.82 -9.20
N LEU A 496 3.52 -10.09 -8.13
CA LEU A 496 2.83 -10.55 -6.94
C LEU A 496 1.83 -9.49 -6.46
N LEU A 497 0.55 -9.81 -6.55
CA LEU A 497 -0.52 -9.02 -5.93
C LEU A 497 -0.48 -9.23 -4.41
N LEU A 498 -0.32 -8.13 -3.67
CA LEU A 498 -0.31 -8.12 -2.21
C LEU A 498 -1.68 -7.80 -1.61
N ASP A 499 -2.36 -6.82 -2.20
CA ASP A 499 -3.60 -6.24 -1.68
C ASP A 499 -4.49 -5.78 -2.83
N GLU A 500 -5.63 -6.45 -3.03
CA GLU A 500 -6.61 -6.08 -4.07
C GLU A 500 -7.49 -4.89 -3.67
N GLY A 501 -7.46 -4.52 -2.39
CA GLY A 501 -8.32 -3.47 -1.85
C GLY A 501 -7.86 -2.06 -2.23
N TYR A 502 -8.74 -1.11 -1.95
CA TYR A 502 -8.44 0.31 -2.13
C TYR A 502 -7.55 0.83 -0.99
N GLY A 503 -6.54 1.62 -1.34
CA GLY A 503 -5.70 2.37 -0.42
C GLY A 503 -5.45 3.78 -0.98
N TRP A 504 -4.58 4.56 -0.34
CA TRP A 504 -4.05 5.79 -0.95
C TRP A 504 -2.97 5.48 -2.01
N GLY A 505 -2.43 4.26 -1.97
CA GLY A 505 -1.67 3.66 -3.06
C GLY A 505 -0.17 3.95 -3.09
N TYR A 506 0.37 4.64 -2.11
CA TYR A 506 1.81 4.87 -2.00
C TYR A 506 2.52 3.67 -1.39
N SER A 507 3.74 3.42 -1.83
CA SER A 507 4.57 2.31 -1.34
C SER A 507 6.05 2.65 -1.38
N CYS A 508 6.84 2.00 -0.53
CA CYS A 508 8.29 2.08 -0.56
C CYS A 508 8.92 0.71 -0.30
N LEU A 509 9.87 0.33 -1.15
CA LEU A 509 10.58 -0.95 -1.15
C LEU A 509 11.98 -0.82 -0.56
N THR A 510 12.44 -1.88 0.10
CA THR A 510 13.85 -2.10 0.46
C THR A 510 14.19 -3.58 0.43
N MET A 511 15.47 -3.95 0.36
CA MET A 511 15.89 -5.31 0.68
C MET A 511 16.15 -5.41 2.18
N ILE A 512 15.56 -6.39 2.85
CA ILE A 512 15.84 -6.72 4.27
C ILE A 512 17.14 -7.50 4.35
N ASP A 513 17.26 -8.47 3.47
CA ASP A 513 18.42 -9.33 3.26
C ASP A 513 18.49 -9.77 1.79
N LYS A 514 19.43 -10.66 1.43
CA LYS A 514 19.59 -11.14 0.04
C LYS A 514 18.39 -11.90 -0.54
N GLU A 515 17.47 -12.37 0.31
CA GLU A 515 16.31 -13.17 -0.10
C GLU A 515 14.99 -12.44 0.01
N THR A 516 14.96 -11.33 0.78
CA THR A 516 13.72 -10.80 1.33
C THR A 516 13.56 -9.32 1.01
N ILE A 517 12.45 -9.00 0.38
CA ILE A 517 11.97 -7.64 0.14
C ILE A 517 11.14 -7.20 1.33
N GLY A 518 11.40 -6.00 1.87
CA GLY A 518 10.49 -5.25 2.73
C GLY A 518 9.69 -4.24 1.92
N ILE A 519 8.42 -4.13 2.18
CA ILE A 519 7.54 -3.09 1.62
C ILE A 519 6.73 -2.43 2.73
N LEU A 520 6.79 -1.10 2.79
CA LEU A 520 5.89 -0.28 3.61
C LEU A 520 4.94 0.45 2.66
N TYR A 521 3.64 0.33 2.89
CA TYR A 521 2.65 0.88 1.95
C TYR A 521 1.32 1.24 2.58
N GLU A 522 0.59 2.10 1.91
CA GLU A 522 -0.77 2.50 2.22
C GLU A 522 -1.74 1.42 1.74
N SER A 523 -2.10 0.49 2.64
CA SER A 523 -2.91 -0.67 2.29
C SER A 523 -4.40 -0.42 2.48
N SER A 524 -5.19 -1.44 2.13
CA SER A 524 -6.62 -1.46 2.42
C SER A 524 -6.95 -1.80 3.88
N VAL A 525 -5.98 -2.26 4.66
CA VAL A 525 -6.21 -2.76 6.03
C VAL A 525 -5.60 -1.89 7.13
N ALA A 526 -4.54 -1.12 6.85
CA ALA A 526 -3.95 -0.16 7.79
C ALA A 526 -3.35 1.01 7.02
N HIS A 527 -3.12 2.15 7.69
CA HIS A 527 -2.53 3.33 7.05
C HIS A 527 -1.10 3.07 6.61
N MET A 528 -0.26 2.48 7.48
CA MET A 528 1.09 2.03 7.16
C MET A 528 1.18 0.54 7.42
N THR A 529 1.20 -0.25 6.37
CA THR A 529 1.31 -1.71 6.43
C THR A 529 2.69 -2.15 5.98
N PHE A 530 3.35 -2.97 6.79
CA PHE A 530 4.61 -3.59 6.43
C PHE A 530 4.41 -5.06 6.08
N GLN A 531 5.02 -5.50 4.97
CA GLN A 531 5.14 -6.91 4.59
C GLN A 531 6.57 -7.30 4.26
N SER A 532 6.90 -8.55 4.56
CA SER A 532 8.17 -9.20 4.26
C SER A 532 7.94 -10.31 3.23
N ILE A 533 8.50 -10.14 2.02
CA ILE A 533 8.20 -10.99 0.86
C ILE A 533 9.49 -11.66 0.37
N LYS A 534 9.50 -12.98 0.30
CA LYS A 534 10.64 -13.71 -0.28
C LYS A 534 10.69 -13.54 -1.81
N LEU A 535 11.88 -13.30 -2.37
CA LEU A 535 12.09 -13.18 -3.82
C LEU A 535 11.54 -14.39 -4.60
N LYS A 536 11.70 -15.61 -4.05
CA LYS A 536 11.17 -16.86 -4.61
C LYS A 536 9.64 -16.94 -4.71
N ASP A 537 8.94 -16.08 -3.98
CA ASP A 537 7.47 -16.01 -4.06
C ASP A 537 7.00 -15.23 -5.28
N ILE A 538 7.89 -14.41 -5.85
CA ILE A 538 7.62 -13.58 -7.03
C ILE A 538 8.23 -14.24 -8.27
N VAL A 539 9.50 -14.63 -8.18
CA VAL A 539 10.21 -15.30 -9.26
C VAL A 539 10.19 -16.81 -9.01
N LYS A 540 9.35 -17.50 -9.76
CA LYS A 540 9.33 -18.97 -9.77
C LYS A 540 10.52 -19.46 -10.61
N GLN A 541 11.37 -20.31 -10.05
CA GLN A 541 12.44 -20.99 -10.76
C GLN A 541 11.88 -22.11 -11.63
#